data_fa2082116dc1a7189db79c764df3ae75
#
_entry.id   fa2082116dc1a7189db79c764df3ae75
#
_cell.length_a   1.000
_cell.length_b   1.000
_cell.length_c   1.000
_cell.angle_alpha   90.00
_cell.angle_beta   90.00
_cell.angle_gamma   90.00
#
_symmetry.space_group_name_H-M   'P 1'
#
loop_
_entity.id
_entity.type
_entity.pdbx_description
1 polymer ?
#
loop_
_entity_poly.entity_id
_entity_poly.type
_entity_poly.pdbx_seq_one_letter_code
_entity_poly.pdbx_strand_id
1 'polypeptide(L)'
;MPRSRWLVPAAFILLGLIWGSSFAWIKIAVEEIPPATLVAWRMTLGAVGMLLLLPFLGVRLPRTVRGLLPLAVMGAINAGLPIFLISWGQQFVDSGTAAVLNSLVPIFSLIIAGVLLRTEPVSALRVVGLVVGFAGAALLAARELELRADTAALLGALAVVLAACSYAAGASYAKYRIRSTHRYVVAGGTLVFAALYMWALALVADGGVVVPRQPATLLAVGWLGLLGSFFAYILYFFLIEKLGATLSSMVTYMFPVVGVGLGVTLLGERFDPTLVIGTVLVIIGIAVVTLRYDLRMTRAPSGAGD
;
A
#
# COMPACT_ATOMS: atom_id res chain seq x y z
N MET A 1 -14.37 28.01 -15.52
CA MET A 1 -13.54 27.84 -14.31
C MET A 1 -12.39 26.88 -14.62
N PRO A 2 -11.20 27.33 -15.03
CA PRO A 2 -10.12 26.45 -15.52
C PRO A 2 -9.28 25.79 -14.40
N ARG A 3 -9.35 26.24 -13.15
CA ARG A 3 -8.51 25.73 -12.06
C ARG A 3 -8.77 24.27 -11.65
N SER A 4 -9.97 23.71 -11.87
CA SER A 4 -10.31 22.35 -11.45
C SER A 4 -9.73 21.25 -12.36
N ARG A 5 -9.33 21.58 -13.59
CA ARG A 5 -8.88 20.61 -14.61
C ARG A 5 -7.52 19.98 -14.27
N TRP A 6 -6.67 20.71 -13.55
CA TRP A 6 -5.33 20.26 -13.17
C TRP A 6 -5.25 19.64 -11.76
N LEU A 7 -6.24 19.88 -10.91
CA LEU A 7 -6.22 19.40 -9.52
C LEU A 7 -6.24 17.88 -9.41
N VAL A 8 -7.03 17.20 -10.25
CA VAL A 8 -7.14 15.73 -10.21
C VAL A 8 -5.86 15.05 -10.69
N PRO A 9 -5.30 15.41 -11.87
CA PRO A 9 -4.01 14.86 -12.28
C PRO A 9 -2.88 15.17 -11.30
N ALA A 10 -2.82 16.40 -10.77
CA ALA A 10 -1.80 16.80 -9.80
C ALA A 10 -1.90 15.98 -8.50
N ALA A 11 -3.12 15.80 -7.98
CA ALA A 11 -3.36 14.96 -6.79
C ALA A 11 -2.97 13.50 -7.04
N PHE A 12 -3.24 12.96 -8.22
CA PHE A 12 -2.88 11.61 -8.61
C PHE A 12 -1.35 11.42 -8.65
N ILE A 13 -0.65 12.32 -9.34
CA ILE A 13 0.82 12.29 -9.43
C ILE A 13 1.43 12.47 -8.04
N LEU A 14 0.96 13.46 -7.27
CA LEU A 14 1.47 13.73 -5.93
C LEU A 14 1.29 12.52 -4.99
N LEU A 15 0.13 11.89 -5.01
CA LEU A 15 -0.12 10.68 -4.23
C LEU A 15 0.80 9.52 -4.65
N GLY A 16 0.98 9.33 -5.96
CA GLY A 16 1.89 8.32 -6.50
C GLY A 16 3.35 8.55 -6.09
N LEU A 17 3.80 9.80 -6.10
CA LEU A 17 5.13 10.18 -5.63
C LEU A 17 5.28 9.96 -4.11
N ILE A 18 4.31 10.38 -3.31
CA ILE A 18 4.34 10.22 -1.85
C ILE A 18 4.37 8.73 -1.47
N TRP A 19 3.46 7.93 -2.02
CA TRP A 19 3.41 6.51 -1.67
C TRP A 19 4.56 5.72 -2.31
N GLY A 20 4.93 6.02 -3.57
CA GLY A 20 6.04 5.37 -4.24
C GLY A 20 7.38 5.66 -3.56
N SER A 21 7.60 6.90 -3.06
CA SER A 21 8.79 7.25 -2.29
C SER A 21 8.85 6.61 -0.90
N SER A 22 7.71 6.12 -0.38
CA SER A 22 7.67 5.50 0.95
C SER A 22 8.64 4.32 1.08
N PHE A 23 8.90 3.59 0.00
CA PHE A 23 9.84 2.46 0.01
C PHE A 23 11.28 2.93 0.29
N ALA A 24 11.73 4.02 -0.33
CA ALA A 24 13.04 4.60 -0.06
C ALA A 24 13.14 5.12 1.39
N TRP A 25 12.11 5.82 1.87
CA TRP A 25 12.09 6.31 3.26
C TRP A 25 12.04 5.20 4.31
N ILE A 26 11.32 4.10 4.04
CA ILE A 26 11.33 2.92 4.90
C ILE A 26 12.75 2.33 4.94
N LYS A 27 13.42 2.17 3.78
CA LYS A 27 14.77 1.64 3.67
C LYS A 27 15.76 2.43 4.53
N ILE A 28 15.70 3.76 4.46
CA ILE A 28 16.52 4.66 5.30
C ILE A 28 16.22 4.46 6.79
N ALA A 29 14.94 4.39 7.16
CA ALA A 29 14.56 4.36 8.56
C ALA A 29 14.88 3.03 9.26
N VAL A 30 14.79 1.89 8.56
CA VAL A 30 15.06 0.56 9.13
C VAL A 30 16.56 0.31 9.37
N GLU A 31 17.46 1.21 8.92
CA GLU A 31 18.88 1.17 9.26
C GLU A 31 19.13 1.59 10.72
N GLU A 32 18.26 2.43 11.30
CA GLU A 32 18.43 2.92 12.67
C GLU A 32 17.41 2.32 13.64
N ILE A 33 16.14 2.19 13.22
CA ILE A 33 15.06 1.78 14.12
C ILE A 33 14.39 0.50 13.64
N PRO A 34 14.01 -0.40 14.58
CA PRO A 34 13.35 -1.65 14.22
C PRO A 34 12.01 -1.43 13.48
N PRO A 35 11.61 -2.38 12.62
CA PRO A 35 10.40 -2.24 11.79
C PRO A 35 9.10 -2.00 12.57
N ALA A 36 8.88 -2.66 13.71
CA ALA A 36 7.66 -2.46 14.48
C ALA A 36 7.61 -1.03 15.07
N THR A 37 8.73 -0.55 15.60
CA THR A 37 8.88 0.83 16.08
C THR A 37 8.70 1.86 14.97
N LEU A 38 9.29 1.64 13.78
CA LEU A 38 9.09 2.52 12.63
C LEU A 38 7.61 2.66 12.28
N VAL A 39 6.92 1.53 12.17
CA VAL A 39 5.49 1.54 11.81
C VAL A 39 4.65 2.15 12.92
N ALA A 40 4.98 1.91 14.19
CA ALA A 40 4.30 2.54 15.33
C ALA A 40 4.39 4.07 15.27
N TRP A 41 5.57 4.64 15.07
CA TRP A 41 5.77 6.09 14.89
C TRP A 41 4.99 6.61 13.67
N ARG A 42 5.12 5.95 12.53
CA ARG A 42 4.42 6.31 11.29
C ARG A 42 2.90 6.37 11.50
N MET A 43 2.32 5.33 12.10
CA MET A 43 0.88 5.26 12.35
C MET A 43 0.42 6.28 13.39
N THR A 44 1.22 6.53 14.41
CA THR A 44 0.93 7.56 15.44
C THR A 44 0.85 8.94 14.82
N LEU A 45 1.85 9.36 14.04
CA LEU A 45 1.84 10.67 13.38
C LEU A 45 0.65 10.81 12.43
N GLY A 46 0.37 9.75 11.63
CA GLY A 46 -0.79 9.72 10.76
C GLY A 46 -2.11 9.78 11.51
N ALA A 47 -2.23 9.04 12.62
CA ALA A 47 -3.41 9.03 13.47
C ALA A 47 -3.65 10.40 14.14
N VAL A 48 -2.61 11.01 14.69
CA VAL A 48 -2.70 12.36 15.31
C VAL A 48 -3.20 13.37 14.28
N GLY A 49 -2.58 13.42 13.08
CA GLY A 49 -3.04 14.31 12.01
C GLY A 49 -4.50 14.10 11.65
N MET A 50 -4.91 12.83 11.50
CA MET A 50 -6.29 12.51 11.14
C MET A 50 -7.28 12.83 12.29
N LEU A 51 -6.93 12.51 13.54
CA LEU A 51 -7.77 12.83 14.69
C LEU A 51 -7.95 14.34 14.89
N LEU A 52 -6.92 15.13 14.61
CA LEU A 52 -7.02 16.60 14.64
C LEU A 52 -7.92 17.13 13.51
N LEU A 53 -7.97 16.44 12.36
CA LEU A 53 -8.82 16.83 11.23
C LEU A 53 -10.31 16.51 11.46
N LEU A 54 -10.65 15.39 12.12
CA LEU A 54 -12.04 14.93 12.27
C LEU A 54 -13.01 15.98 12.83
N PRO A 55 -12.68 16.76 13.90
CA PRO A 55 -13.55 17.79 14.42
C PRO A 55 -13.89 18.89 13.41
N PHE A 56 -12.92 19.29 12.57
CA PHE A 56 -13.16 20.31 11.52
C PHE A 56 -14.10 19.81 10.42
N LEU A 57 -14.20 18.49 10.26
CA LEU A 57 -15.14 17.86 9.33
C LEU A 57 -16.50 17.55 10.00
N GLY A 58 -16.69 17.89 11.26
CA GLY A 58 -17.91 17.60 12.01
C GLY A 58 -18.16 16.11 12.29
N VAL A 59 -17.13 15.26 12.13
CA VAL A 59 -17.24 13.80 12.30
C VAL A 59 -16.44 13.32 13.50
N ARG A 60 -16.86 12.20 14.09
CA ARG A 60 -16.23 11.62 15.29
C ARG A 60 -16.06 10.11 15.12
N LEU A 61 -15.07 9.55 15.81
CA LEU A 61 -14.93 8.10 15.92
C LEU A 61 -16.13 7.47 16.62
N PRO A 62 -16.56 6.28 16.23
CA PRO A 62 -17.58 5.52 16.93
C PRO A 62 -17.18 5.29 18.40
N ARG A 63 -18.17 5.25 19.29
CA ARG A 63 -17.96 4.97 20.72
C ARG A 63 -18.38 3.56 21.12
N THR A 64 -18.97 2.82 20.20
CA THR A 64 -19.46 1.46 20.46
C THR A 64 -18.49 0.42 19.93
N VAL A 65 -18.38 -0.72 20.59
CA VAL A 65 -17.55 -1.85 20.15
C VAL A 65 -17.90 -2.28 18.72
N ARG A 66 -19.19 -2.32 18.38
CA ARG A 66 -19.66 -2.66 17.03
C ARG A 66 -19.15 -1.70 15.96
N GLY A 67 -19.02 -0.42 16.28
CA GLY A 67 -18.47 0.58 15.36
C GLY A 67 -16.95 0.58 15.31
N LEU A 68 -16.28 0.25 16.41
CA LEU A 68 -14.82 0.22 16.51
C LEU A 68 -14.21 -1.07 15.92
N LEU A 69 -14.86 -2.22 16.07
CA LEU A 69 -14.34 -3.51 15.62
C LEU A 69 -13.97 -3.54 14.13
N PRO A 70 -14.78 -3.02 13.19
CA PRO A 70 -14.37 -2.95 11.78
C PRO A 70 -13.12 -2.09 11.55
N LEU A 71 -12.96 -1.00 12.30
CA LEU A 71 -11.78 -0.12 12.22
C LEU A 71 -10.54 -0.81 12.80
N ALA A 72 -10.71 -1.59 13.86
CA ALA A 72 -9.65 -2.40 14.46
C ALA A 72 -9.16 -3.48 13.48
N VAL A 73 -10.07 -4.20 12.83
CA VAL A 73 -9.72 -5.17 11.78
C VAL A 73 -8.97 -4.48 10.64
N MET A 74 -9.45 -3.32 10.16
CA MET A 74 -8.74 -2.54 9.15
C MET A 74 -7.37 -2.08 9.61
N GLY A 75 -7.25 -1.66 10.88
CA GLY A 75 -5.96 -1.30 11.48
C GLY A 75 -4.94 -2.44 11.41
N ALA A 76 -5.39 -3.67 11.63
CA ALA A 76 -4.54 -4.85 11.52
C ALA A 76 -4.18 -5.16 10.05
N ILE A 77 -5.19 -5.41 9.19
CA ILE A 77 -4.96 -6.01 7.86
C ILE A 77 -4.68 -5.01 6.74
N ASN A 78 -5.03 -3.73 6.91
CA ASN A 78 -4.86 -2.71 5.86
C ASN A 78 -3.83 -1.63 6.20
N ALA A 79 -3.26 -1.64 7.40
CA ALA A 79 -2.22 -0.68 7.78
C ALA A 79 -1.09 -1.32 8.60
N GLY A 80 -1.36 -1.86 9.79
CA GLY A 80 -0.31 -2.36 10.68
C GLY A 80 0.48 -3.50 10.07
N LEU A 81 -0.17 -4.64 9.82
CA LEU A 81 0.48 -5.84 9.30
C LEU A 81 1.18 -5.61 7.95
N PRO A 82 0.52 -5.05 6.90
CA PRO A 82 1.18 -4.93 5.60
C PRO A 82 2.38 -3.97 5.64
N ILE A 83 2.28 -2.85 6.35
CA ILE A 83 3.39 -1.90 6.44
C ILE A 83 4.53 -2.48 7.29
N PHE A 84 4.21 -3.24 8.34
CA PHE A 84 5.21 -3.98 9.11
C PHE A 84 5.95 -5.00 8.23
N LEU A 85 5.22 -5.81 7.46
CA LEU A 85 5.81 -6.80 6.56
C LEU A 85 6.71 -6.15 5.49
N ILE A 86 6.30 -5.01 4.93
CA ILE A 86 7.14 -4.24 4.01
C ILE A 86 8.40 -3.73 4.72
N SER A 87 8.26 -3.13 5.90
CA SER A 87 9.38 -2.56 6.65
C SER A 87 10.35 -3.65 7.10
N TRP A 88 9.84 -4.79 7.55
CA TRP A 88 10.65 -5.95 7.90
C TRP A 88 11.35 -6.54 6.68
N GLY A 89 10.61 -6.72 5.59
CA GLY A 89 11.15 -7.26 4.33
C GLY A 89 12.28 -6.39 3.77
N GLN A 90 12.15 -5.07 3.86
CA GLN A 90 13.16 -4.13 3.36
C GLN A 90 14.48 -4.12 4.15
N GLN A 91 14.59 -4.81 5.27
CA GLN A 91 15.89 -5.10 5.87
C GLN A 91 16.71 -6.05 4.99
N PHE A 92 16.04 -6.89 4.19
CA PHE A 92 16.65 -7.97 3.41
C PHE A 92 16.54 -7.81 1.90
N VAL A 93 15.72 -6.89 1.40
CA VAL A 93 15.55 -6.64 -0.05
C VAL A 93 15.72 -5.15 -0.37
N ASP A 94 15.98 -4.85 -1.63
CA ASP A 94 16.07 -3.50 -2.14
C ASP A 94 14.72 -2.79 -2.13
N SER A 95 14.72 -1.47 -1.98
CA SER A 95 13.50 -0.65 -1.94
C SER A 95 12.75 -0.68 -3.28
N GLY A 96 13.48 -0.71 -4.39
CA GLY A 96 12.93 -0.87 -5.73
C GLY A 96 12.21 -2.21 -5.89
N THR A 97 12.83 -3.31 -5.49
CA THR A 97 12.21 -4.64 -5.49
C THR A 97 10.95 -4.67 -4.62
N ALA A 98 11.00 -4.12 -3.41
CA ALA A 98 9.84 -4.05 -2.52
C ALA A 98 8.67 -3.26 -3.13
N ALA A 99 8.96 -2.13 -3.80
CA ALA A 99 7.94 -1.35 -4.49
C ALA A 99 7.24 -2.13 -5.60
N VAL A 100 8.01 -2.90 -6.40
CA VAL A 100 7.47 -3.74 -7.47
C VAL A 100 6.64 -4.89 -6.90
N LEU A 101 7.16 -5.62 -5.90
CA LEU A 101 6.44 -6.73 -5.27
C LEU A 101 5.14 -6.27 -4.60
N ASN A 102 5.15 -5.10 -3.95
CA ASN A 102 3.93 -4.56 -3.34
C ASN A 102 2.88 -4.17 -4.38
N SER A 103 3.26 -3.86 -5.61
CA SER A 103 2.29 -3.56 -6.68
C SER A 103 1.48 -4.76 -7.17
N LEU A 104 1.72 -5.98 -6.65
CA LEU A 104 0.88 -7.17 -6.88
C LEU A 104 -0.51 -7.11 -6.22
N VAL A 105 -0.84 -6.08 -5.45
CA VAL A 105 -2.16 -5.91 -4.81
C VAL A 105 -3.35 -6.18 -5.74
N PRO A 106 -3.41 -5.68 -7.00
CA PRO A 106 -4.53 -5.98 -7.90
C PRO A 106 -4.63 -7.46 -8.27
N ILE A 107 -3.51 -8.18 -8.36
CA ILE A 107 -3.47 -9.62 -8.62
C ILE A 107 -4.11 -10.39 -7.45
N PHE A 108 -3.72 -10.09 -6.22
CA PHE A 108 -4.35 -10.67 -5.03
C PHE A 108 -5.82 -10.26 -4.89
N SER A 109 -6.18 -9.04 -5.26
CA SER A 109 -7.58 -8.61 -5.28
C SER A 109 -8.42 -9.46 -6.22
N LEU A 110 -7.90 -9.80 -7.42
CA LEU A 110 -8.57 -10.71 -8.33
C LEU A 110 -8.70 -12.12 -7.74
N ILE A 111 -7.67 -12.65 -7.10
CA ILE A 111 -7.72 -13.98 -6.46
C ILE A 111 -8.80 -13.99 -5.39
N ILE A 112 -8.82 -12.99 -4.51
CA ILE A 112 -9.80 -12.91 -3.42
C ILE A 112 -11.22 -12.74 -3.98
N ALA A 113 -11.44 -11.78 -4.88
CA ALA A 113 -12.77 -11.51 -5.42
C ALA A 113 -13.26 -12.59 -6.38
N GLY A 114 -12.38 -13.14 -7.22
CA GLY A 114 -12.73 -14.10 -8.26
C GLY A 114 -12.78 -15.54 -7.80
N VAL A 115 -11.78 -15.98 -7.02
CA VAL A 115 -11.66 -17.39 -6.62
C VAL A 115 -12.30 -17.63 -5.24
N LEU A 116 -11.95 -16.80 -4.25
CA LEU A 116 -12.39 -17.01 -2.86
C LEU A 116 -13.83 -16.56 -2.64
N LEU A 117 -14.16 -15.34 -3.03
CA LEU A 117 -15.50 -14.75 -2.84
C LEU A 117 -16.45 -15.02 -4.03
N ARG A 118 -15.90 -15.41 -5.18
CA ARG A 118 -16.67 -15.67 -6.42
C ARG A 118 -17.60 -14.52 -6.84
N THR A 119 -17.20 -13.29 -6.52
CA THR A 119 -17.96 -12.07 -6.84
C THR A 119 -17.58 -11.48 -8.20
N GLU A 120 -16.49 -11.95 -8.78
CA GLU A 120 -15.98 -11.50 -10.08
C GLU A 120 -15.65 -12.69 -11.01
N PRO A 121 -15.94 -12.61 -12.33
CA PRO A 121 -15.58 -13.66 -13.26
C PRO A 121 -14.07 -13.68 -13.51
N VAL A 122 -13.47 -14.87 -13.42
CA VAL A 122 -12.06 -15.09 -13.75
C VAL A 122 -11.97 -15.58 -15.21
N SER A 123 -11.45 -14.75 -16.11
CA SER A 123 -11.25 -15.14 -17.53
C SER A 123 -9.86 -15.76 -17.71
N ALA A 124 -9.69 -16.58 -18.76
CA ALA A 124 -8.40 -17.18 -19.12
C ALA A 124 -7.28 -16.12 -19.26
N LEU A 125 -7.60 -14.96 -19.83
CA LEU A 125 -6.63 -13.87 -19.97
C LEU A 125 -6.19 -13.30 -18.61
N ARG A 126 -7.10 -13.21 -17.63
CA ARG A 126 -6.74 -12.79 -16.26
C ARG A 126 -5.83 -13.82 -15.58
N VAL A 127 -6.04 -15.12 -15.85
CA VAL A 127 -5.14 -16.19 -15.38
C VAL A 127 -3.74 -16.02 -15.99
N VAL A 128 -3.65 -15.72 -17.29
CA VAL A 128 -2.36 -15.42 -17.94
C VAL A 128 -1.68 -14.22 -17.28
N GLY A 129 -2.41 -13.12 -17.06
CA GLY A 129 -1.86 -11.94 -16.36
C GLY A 129 -1.36 -12.25 -14.95
N LEU A 130 -2.10 -13.11 -14.22
CA LEU A 130 -1.70 -13.58 -12.89
C LEU A 130 -0.39 -14.38 -12.95
N VAL A 131 -0.27 -15.34 -13.90
CA VAL A 131 0.94 -16.15 -14.07
C VAL A 131 2.14 -15.26 -14.44
N VAL A 132 1.96 -14.33 -15.38
CA VAL A 132 3.02 -13.39 -15.80
C VAL A 132 3.47 -12.50 -14.62
N GLY A 133 2.53 -11.97 -13.84
CA GLY A 133 2.86 -11.14 -12.67
C GLY A 133 3.62 -11.91 -11.59
N PHE A 134 3.21 -13.14 -11.28
CA PHE A 134 3.94 -13.98 -10.33
C PHE A 134 5.30 -14.45 -10.87
N ALA A 135 5.44 -14.70 -12.18
CA ALA A 135 6.74 -15.00 -12.79
C ALA A 135 7.71 -13.82 -12.62
N GLY A 136 7.25 -12.59 -12.83
CA GLY A 136 8.03 -11.37 -12.54
C GLY A 136 8.44 -11.25 -11.08
N ALA A 137 7.50 -11.51 -10.15
CA ALA A 137 7.79 -11.50 -8.71
C ALA A 137 8.81 -12.57 -8.31
N ALA A 138 8.70 -13.79 -8.85
CA ALA A 138 9.66 -14.87 -8.60
C ALA A 138 11.05 -14.52 -9.13
N LEU A 139 11.14 -13.89 -10.31
CA LEU A 139 12.40 -13.42 -10.88
C LEU A 139 13.08 -12.38 -9.99
N LEU A 140 12.31 -11.42 -9.43
CA LEU A 140 12.83 -10.42 -8.51
C LEU A 140 13.28 -11.02 -7.17
N ALA A 141 12.53 -11.98 -6.64
CA ALA A 141 12.92 -12.68 -5.42
C ALA A 141 14.20 -13.50 -5.62
N ALA A 142 14.36 -14.17 -6.77
CA ALA A 142 15.59 -14.89 -7.14
C ALA A 142 16.79 -13.93 -7.28
N ARG A 143 16.58 -12.75 -7.89
CA ARG A 143 17.60 -11.69 -7.97
C ARG A 143 18.11 -11.27 -6.58
N GLU A 144 17.21 -11.02 -5.64
CA GLU A 144 17.61 -10.64 -4.28
C GLU A 144 18.40 -11.75 -3.58
N LEU A 145 18.01 -13.00 -3.81
CA LEU A 145 18.75 -14.16 -3.30
C LEU A 145 20.16 -14.23 -3.87
N GLU A 146 20.34 -14.02 -5.19
CA GLU A 146 21.65 -13.99 -5.84
C GLU A 146 22.52 -12.84 -5.35
N LEU A 147 21.94 -11.64 -5.21
CA LEU A 147 22.69 -10.44 -4.78
C LEU A 147 23.21 -10.54 -3.36
N ARG A 148 22.47 -11.18 -2.47
CA ARG A 148 22.77 -11.20 -1.03
C ARG A 148 23.34 -12.52 -0.56
N ALA A 149 23.20 -13.59 -1.37
CA ALA A 149 23.57 -14.97 -1.03
C ALA A 149 23.01 -15.43 0.33
N ASP A 150 21.84 -14.88 0.72
CA ASP A 150 21.18 -15.12 2.00
C ASP A 150 19.71 -15.46 1.80
N THR A 151 19.26 -16.56 2.41
CA THR A 151 17.85 -16.98 2.41
C THR A 151 16.91 -15.96 3.06
N ALA A 152 17.43 -15.07 3.91
CA ALA A 152 16.67 -13.96 4.48
C ALA A 152 16.14 -13.01 3.40
N ALA A 153 16.83 -12.86 2.26
CA ALA A 153 16.35 -12.08 1.13
C ALA A 153 15.05 -12.66 0.53
N LEU A 154 14.96 -14.00 0.43
CA LEU A 154 13.72 -14.67 -0.02
C LEU A 154 12.58 -14.45 0.98
N LEU A 155 12.85 -14.56 2.29
CA LEU A 155 11.86 -14.30 3.33
C LEU A 155 11.40 -12.83 3.29
N GLY A 156 12.33 -11.89 3.05
CA GLY A 156 12.02 -10.48 2.87
C GLY A 156 11.10 -10.23 1.68
N ALA A 157 11.40 -10.83 0.52
CA ALA A 157 10.54 -10.75 -0.67
C ALA A 157 9.15 -11.34 -0.42
N LEU A 158 9.08 -12.52 0.22
CA LEU A 158 7.81 -13.16 0.59
C LEU A 158 7.00 -12.31 1.56
N ALA A 159 7.62 -11.65 2.53
CA ALA A 159 6.95 -10.74 3.44
C ALA A 159 6.28 -9.57 2.68
N VAL A 160 6.96 -8.97 1.70
CA VAL A 160 6.37 -7.91 0.86
C VAL A 160 5.23 -8.44 0.01
N VAL A 161 5.33 -9.65 -0.54
CA VAL A 161 4.22 -10.29 -1.28
C VAL A 161 3.02 -10.54 -0.36
N LEU A 162 3.25 -11.00 0.88
CA LEU A 162 2.19 -11.15 1.89
C LEU A 162 1.55 -9.82 2.28
N ALA A 163 2.33 -8.74 2.31
CA ALA A 163 1.79 -7.39 2.52
C ALA A 163 0.80 -7.00 1.40
N ALA A 164 1.14 -7.28 0.14
CA ALA A 164 0.23 -7.05 -0.98
C ALA A 164 -1.07 -7.88 -0.87
N CYS A 165 -0.97 -9.12 -0.43
CA CYS A 165 -2.14 -9.97 -0.13
C CYS A 165 -2.99 -9.38 1.00
N SER A 166 -2.36 -8.89 2.08
CA SER A 166 -3.04 -8.26 3.21
C SER A 166 -3.80 -6.99 2.78
N TYR A 167 -3.19 -6.13 1.95
CA TYR A 167 -3.88 -4.96 1.38
C TYR A 167 -5.11 -5.36 0.55
N ALA A 168 -5.00 -6.39 -0.28
CA ALA A 168 -6.11 -6.89 -1.08
C ALA A 168 -7.26 -7.44 -0.21
N ALA A 169 -6.92 -8.15 0.87
CA ALA A 169 -7.89 -8.61 1.86
C ALA A 169 -8.56 -7.43 2.58
N GLY A 170 -7.78 -6.41 2.98
CA GLY A 170 -8.27 -5.18 3.60
C GLY A 170 -9.23 -4.41 2.68
N ALA A 171 -8.89 -4.26 1.40
CA ALA A 171 -9.76 -3.63 0.41
C ALA A 171 -11.09 -4.39 0.24
N SER A 172 -11.04 -5.72 0.19
CA SER A 172 -12.22 -6.57 0.14
C SER A 172 -13.07 -6.42 1.41
N TYR A 173 -12.47 -6.46 2.58
CA TYR A 173 -13.15 -6.26 3.86
C TYR A 173 -13.82 -4.89 3.93
N ALA A 174 -13.14 -3.82 3.51
CA ALA A 174 -13.67 -2.47 3.49
C ALA A 174 -14.94 -2.38 2.62
N LYS A 175 -14.93 -3.01 1.44
CA LYS A 175 -16.06 -3.05 0.51
C LYS A 175 -17.33 -3.62 1.14
N TYR A 176 -17.20 -4.63 2.02
CA TYR A 176 -18.37 -5.33 2.58
C TYR A 176 -18.78 -4.84 3.97
N ARG A 177 -17.84 -4.35 4.78
CA ARG A 177 -18.10 -4.08 6.21
C ARG A 177 -18.14 -2.61 6.59
N ILE A 178 -17.53 -1.70 5.80
CA ILE A 178 -17.37 -0.30 6.18
C ILE A 178 -17.98 0.69 5.17
N ARG A 179 -18.83 0.22 4.24
CA ARG A 179 -19.44 1.05 3.18
C ARG A 179 -20.18 2.29 3.68
N SER A 180 -20.82 2.20 4.85
CA SER A 180 -21.64 3.29 5.43
C SER A 180 -20.85 4.20 6.37
N THR A 181 -19.59 3.88 6.67
CA THR A 181 -18.76 4.69 7.59
C THR A 181 -18.09 5.82 6.83
N HIS A 182 -18.09 7.01 7.42
CA HIS A 182 -17.44 8.18 6.83
C HIS A 182 -15.94 7.91 6.59
N ARG A 183 -15.45 8.14 5.38
CA ARG A 183 -14.10 7.76 4.91
C ARG A 183 -12.96 8.24 5.81
N TYR A 184 -13.03 9.47 6.35
CA TYR A 184 -12.00 9.98 7.26
C TYR A 184 -12.08 9.34 8.67
N VAL A 185 -13.26 8.89 9.08
CA VAL A 185 -13.42 8.07 10.30
C VAL A 185 -12.78 6.70 10.09
N VAL A 186 -12.96 6.10 8.92
CA VAL A 186 -12.26 4.84 8.55
C VAL A 186 -10.75 5.04 8.59
N ALA A 187 -10.23 6.09 7.94
CA ALA A 187 -8.79 6.37 7.96
C ALA A 187 -8.27 6.59 9.37
N GLY A 188 -8.90 7.48 10.15
CA GLY A 188 -8.47 7.79 11.51
C GLY A 188 -8.50 6.57 12.43
N GLY A 189 -9.60 5.81 12.41
CA GLY A 189 -9.72 4.59 13.21
C GLY A 189 -8.72 3.52 12.80
N THR A 190 -8.51 3.31 11.49
CA THR A 190 -7.51 2.38 10.95
C THR A 190 -6.11 2.73 11.47
N LEU A 191 -5.71 4.01 11.39
CA LEU A 191 -4.40 4.47 11.84
C LEU A 191 -4.22 4.35 13.35
N VAL A 192 -5.27 4.68 14.14
CA VAL A 192 -5.23 4.54 15.61
C VAL A 192 -5.01 3.09 16.02
N PHE A 193 -5.81 2.16 15.48
CA PHE A 193 -5.65 0.75 15.83
C PHE A 193 -4.33 0.17 15.31
N ALA A 194 -3.88 0.57 14.12
CA ALA A 194 -2.57 0.17 13.62
C ALA A 194 -1.45 0.67 14.55
N ALA A 195 -1.52 1.91 15.03
CA ALA A 195 -0.55 2.44 16.00
C ALA A 195 -0.55 1.62 17.29
N LEU A 196 -1.73 1.31 17.86
CA LEU A 196 -1.84 0.50 19.08
C LEU A 196 -1.23 -0.89 18.91
N TYR A 197 -1.51 -1.57 17.79
CA TYR A 197 -0.95 -2.89 17.51
C TYR A 197 0.56 -2.85 17.33
N MET A 198 1.05 -1.83 16.62
CA MET A 198 2.47 -1.73 16.35
C MET A 198 3.28 -1.29 17.57
N TRP A 199 2.73 -0.45 18.45
CA TRP A 199 3.34 -0.18 19.75
C TRP A 199 3.38 -1.42 20.64
N ALA A 200 2.29 -2.20 20.69
CA ALA A 200 2.28 -3.46 21.42
C ALA A 200 3.33 -4.44 20.87
N LEU A 201 3.46 -4.54 19.54
CA LEU A 201 4.48 -5.37 18.90
C LEU A 201 5.89 -4.85 19.18
N ALA A 202 6.13 -3.53 19.09
CA ALA A 202 7.45 -2.93 19.37
C ALA A 202 7.90 -3.18 20.80
N LEU A 203 7.00 -3.07 21.78
CA LEU A 203 7.32 -3.35 23.18
C LEU A 203 7.78 -4.81 23.40
N VAL A 204 7.20 -5.75 22.65
CA VAL A 204 7.49 -7.18 22.81
C VAL A 204 8.68 -7.61 21.93
N ALA A 205 8.71 -7.21 20.66
CA ALA A 205 9.67 -7.69 19.68
C ALA A 205 10.97 -6.85 19.65
N ASP A 206 10.85 -5.53 19.84
CA ASP A 206 12.00 -4.60 19.76
C ASP A 206 12.60 -4.32 21.16
N GLY A 207 12.02 -4.87 22.23
CA GLY A 207 12.49 -4.69 23.61
C GLY A 207 12.19 -3.31 24.20
N GLY A 208 11.33 -2.51 23.57
CA GLY A 208 10.96 -1.17 24.07
C GLY A 208 10.72 -0.14 22.96
N VAL A 209 10.54 1.11 23.38
CA VAL A 209 10.38 2.23 22.46
C VAL A 209 11.72 2.75 22.00
N VAL A 210 12.04 2.56 20.72
CA VAL A 210 13.26 3.16 20.13
C VAL A 210 12.90 4.53 19.54
N VAL A 211 13.59 5.57 19.99
CA VAL A 211 13.41 6.93 19.50
C VAL A 211 14.44 7.21 18.41
N PRO A 212 14.01 7.59 17.19
CA PRO A 212 14.94 7.94 16.11
C PRO A 212 15.80 9.16 16.51
N ARG A 213 17.09 9.13 16.21
CA ARG A 213 18.05 10.17 16.55
C ARG A 213 18.73 10.77 15.33
N GLN A 214 18.92 9.97 14.28
CA GLN A 214 19.55 10.45 13.05
C GLN A 214 18.61 11.40 12.30
N PRO A 215 19.09 12.53 11.77
CA PRO A 215 18.27 13.47 11.01
C PRO A 215 17.56 12.82 9.82
N ALA A 216 18.20 11.88 9.14
CA ALA A 216 17.62 11.14 8.01
C ALA A 216 16.42 10.29 8.45
N THR A 217 16.53 9.59 9.58
CA THR A 217 15.45 8.77 10.14
C THR A 217 14.30 9.63 10.66
N LEU A 218 14.59 10.75 11.33
CA LEU A 218 13.57 11.71 11.76
C LEU A 218 12.77 12.26 10.55
N LEU A 219 13.49 12.62 9.48
CA LEU A 219 12.86 13.07 8.23
C LEU A 219 12.01 11.94 7.60
N ALA A 220 12.55 10.71 7.56
CA ALA A 220 11.84 9.55 7.04
C ALA A 220 10.55 9.27 7.83
N VAL A 221 10.61 9.24 9.15
CA VAL A 221 9.44 9.02 10.02
C VAL A 221 8.41 10.14 9.85
N GLY A 222 8.86 11.40 9.80
CA GLY A 222 8.01 12.57 9.52
C GLY A 222 7.33 12.48 8.16
N TRP A 223 8.09 12.16 7.11
CA TRP A 223 7.56 11.95 5.76
C TRP A 223 6.53 10.83 5.72
N LEU A 224 6.87 9.66 6.24
CA LEU A 224 6.02 8.48 6.25
C LEU A 224 4.73 8.69 7.06
N GLY A 225 4.81 9.36 8.20
CA GLY A 225 3.67 9.60 9.06
C GLY A 225 2.76 10.72 8.56
N LEU A 226 3.32 11.90 8.30
CA LEU A 226 2.54 13.08 7.94
C LEU A 226 2.13 13.07 6.46
N LEU A 227 3.07 12.82 5.54
CA LEU A 227 2.75 12.81 4.12
C LEU A 227 2.24 11.44 3.67
N GLY A 228 2.95 10.36 3.99
CA GLY A 228 2.64 9.01 3.53
C GLY A 228 1.42 8.36 4.19
N SER A 229 0.99 8.85 5.35
CA SER A 229 -0.19 8.32 6.04
C SER A 229 -1.30 9.36 6.20
N PHE A 230 -1.10 10.50 6.83
CA PHE A 230 -2.15 11.50 7.02
C PHE A 230 -2.56 12.17 5.70
N PHE A 231 -1.65 12.89 5.06
CA PHE A 231 -1.98 13.68 3.85
C PHE A 231 -2.33 12.79 2.64
N ALA A 232 -1.65 11.67 2.49
CA ALA A 232 -1.93 10.72 1.42
C ALA A 232 -3.37 10.17 1.48
N TYR A 233 -3.92 9.89 2.68
CA TYR A 233 -5.33 9.50 2.80
C TYR A 233 -6.29 10.60 2.38
N ILE A 234 -5.98 11.88 2.63
CA ILE A 234 -6.78 13.01 2.16
C ILE A 234 -6.80 13.05 0.62
N LEU A 235 -5.62 12.94 -0.01
CA LEU A 235 -5.50 12.90 -1.47
C LEU A 235 -6.22 11.68 -2.06
N TYR A 236 -6.05 10.51 -1.45
CA TYR A 236 -6.66 9.27 -1.93
C TYR A 236 -8.19 9.34 -1.90
N PHE A 237 -8.78 9.83 -0.81
CA PHE A 237 -10.22 10.01 -0.74
C PHE A 237 -10.74 11.12 -1.66
N PHE A 238 -9.98 12.18 -1.88
CA PHE A 238 -10.29 13.17 -2.91
C PHE A 238 -10.33 12.52 -4.31
N LEU A 239 -9.34 11.69 -4.64
CA LEU A 239 -9.33 10.98 -5.92
C LEU A 239 -10.48 9.98 -6.05
N ILE A 240 -10.81 9.22 -5.00
CA ILE A 240 -11.97 8.32 -5.01
C ILE A 240 -13.26 9.09 -5.29
N GLU A 241 -13.42 10.29 -4.72
CA GLU A 241 -14.59 11.13 -4.96
C GLU A 241 -14.68 11.62 -6.41
N LYS A 242 -13.56 11.95 -7.02
CA LYS A 242 -13.50 12.53 -8.37
C LYS A 242 -13.43 11.50 -9.50
N LEU A 243 -12.73 10.39 -9.26
CA LEU A 243 -12.43 9.35 -10.28
C LEU A 243 -13.11 8.00 -10.00
N GLY A 244 -13.59 7.80 -8.76
CA GLY A 244 -14.01 6.48 -8.30
C GLY A 244 -12.85 5.61 -7.80
N ALA A 245 -13.17 4.51 -7.12
CA ALA A 245 -12.18 3.66 -6.45
C ALA A 245 -11.21 2.99 -7.44
N THR A 246 -11.70 2.50 -8.57
CA THR A 246 -10.90 1.78 -9.57
C THR A 246 -9.80 2.67 -10.18
N LEU A 247 -10.16 3.87 -10.67
CA LEU A 247 -9.16 4.77 -11.25
C LEU A 247 -8.19 5.30 -10.18
N SER A 248 -8.66 5.54 -8.96
CA SER A 248 -7.82 5.98 -7.85
C SER A 248 -6.80 4.93 -7.43
N SER A 249 -7.13 3.63 -7.53
CA SER A 249 -6.19 2.55 -7.22
C SER A 249 -5.06 2.42 -8.25
N MET A 250 -5.23 2.95 -9.46
CA MET A 250 -4.16 2.96 -10.47
C MET A 250 -2.92 3.76 -10.05
N VAL A 251 -3.01 4.56 -8.99
CA VAL A 251 -1.84 5.23 -8.39
C VAL A 251 -0.75 4.24 -8.00
N THR A 252 -1.10 2.99 -7.67
CA THR A 252 -0.13 1.94 -7.33
C THR A 252 0.79 1.55 -8.49
N TYR A 253 0.39 1.81 -9.75
CA TYR A 253 1.27 1.60 -10.92
C TYR A 253 2.48 2.56 -10.94
N MET A 254 2.43 3.65 -10.19
CA MET A 254 3.58 4.54 -10.03
C MET A 254 4.63 3.99 -9.06
N PHE A 255 4.28 3.03 -8.19
CA PHE A 255 5.20 2.50 -7.17
C PHE A 255 6.47 1.89 -7.76
N PRO A 256 6.40 1.01 -8.78
CA PRO A 256 7.61 0.49 -9.43
C PRO A 256 8.49 1.60 -10.00
N VAL A 257 7.89 2.57 -10.69
CA VAL A 257 8.64 3.67 -11.34
C VAL A 257 9.33 4.55 -10.29
N VAL A 258 8.59 4.99 -9.28
CA VAL A 258 9.12 5.88 -8.23
C VAL A 258 10.07 5.12 -7.30
N GLY A 259 9.69 3.90 -6.87
CA GLY A 259 10.48 3.09 -5.94
C GLY A 259 11.81 2.65 -6.55
N VAL A 260 11.80 2.10 -7.76
CA VAL A 260 13.04 1.74 -8.47
C VAL A 260 13.88 2.99 -8.78
N GLY A 261 13.23 4.06 -9.27
CA GLY A 261 13.92 5.32 -9.57
C GLY A 261 14.65 5.88 -8.35
N LEU A 262 14.00 5.96 -7.19
CA LEU A 262 14.62 6.45 -5.95
C LEU A 262 15.61 5.45 -5.36
N GLY A 263 15.34 4.14 -5.43
CA GLY A 263 16.27 3.11 -5.01
C GLY A 263 17.60 3.22 -5.73
N VAL A 264 17.58 3.34 -7.04
CA VAL A 264 18.79 3.48 -7.85
C VAL A 264 19.47 4.84 -7.65
N THR A 265 18.72 5.95 -7.72
CA THR A 265 19.32 7.29 -7.73
C THR A 265 19.67 7.84 -6.36
N LEU A 266 18.90 7.50 -5.32
CA LEU A 266 19.07 8.02 -3.97
C LEU A 266 19.80 7.04 -3.04
N LEU A 267 19.50 5.74 -3.16
CA LEU A 267 20.06 4.71 -2.29
C LEU A 267 21.21 3.93 -2.93
N GLY A 268 21.53 4.17 -4.21
CA GLY A 268 22.60 3.47 -4.93
C GLY A 268 22.31 1.99 -5.16
N GLU A 269 21.03 1.59 -5.19
CA GLU A 269 20.63 0.21 -5.45
C GLU A 269 21.05 -0.22 -6.86
N ARG A 270 21.39 -1.50 -7.00
CA ARG A 270 21.89 -2.02 -8.27
C ARG A 270 20.81 -2.03 -9.34
N PHE A 271 21.08 -1.36 -10.46
CA PHE A 271 20.24 -1.38 -11.64
C PHE A 271 20.79 -2.42 -12.63
N ASP A 272 20.05 -3.48 -12.87
CA ASP A 272 20.44 -4.61 -13.71
C ASP A 272 19.28 -5.09 -14.58
N PRO A 273 19.55 -5.90 -15.63
CA PRO A 273 18.50 -6.40 -16.53
C PRO A 273 17.42 -7.21 -15.82
N THR A 274 17.76 -7.95 -14.77
CA THR A 274 16.80 -8.78 -14.02
C THR A 274 15.77 -7.93 -13.31
N LEU A 275 16.20 -6.80 -12.70
CA LEU A 275 15.29 -5.81 -12.11
C LEU A 275 14.31 -5.25 -13.15
N VAL A 276 14.81 -4.89 -14.33
CA VAL A 276 14.00 -4.34 -15.43
C VAL A 276 12.98 -5.38 -15.93
N ILE A 277 13.45 -6.58 -16.26
CA ILE A 277 12.59 -7.65 -16.78
C ILE A 277 11.52 -8.04 -15.76
N GLY A 278 11.90 -8.26 -14.50
CA GLY A 278 10.97 -8.59 -13.43
C GLY A 278 9.91 -7.50 -13.24
N THR A 279 10.34 -6.22 -13.22
CA THR A 279 9.44 -5.07 -13.12
C THR A 279 8.46 -5.01 -14.30
N VAL A 280 8.93 -5.17 -15.53
CA VAL A 280 8.08 -5.17 -16.74
C VAL A 280 7.07 -6.32 -16.70
N LEU A 281 7.48 -7.53 -16.31
CA LEU A 281 6.57 -8.67 -16.17
C LEU A 281 5.48 -8.42 -15.14
N VAL A 282 5.83 -7.86 -13.97
CA VAL A 282 4.85 -7.49 -12.94
C VAL A 282 3.86 -6.45 -13.48
N ILE A 283 4.34 -5.39 -14.12
CA ILE A 283 3.48 -4.34 -14.69
C ILE A 283 2.56 -4.91 -15.77
N ILE A 284 3.07 -5.75 -16.69
CA ILE A 284 2.25 -6.39 -17.72
C ILE A 284 1.19 -7.29 -17.06
N GLY A 285 1.59 -8.12 -16.10
CA GLY A 285 0.67 -8.99 -15.37
C GLY A 285 -0.49 -8.21 -14.73
N ILE A 286 -0.18 -7.13 -14.04
CA ILE A 286 -1.17 -6.25 -13.41
C ILE A 286 -2.05 -5.58 -14.47
N ALA A 287 -1.48 -5.05 -15.55
CA ALA A 287 -2.22 -4.42 -16.63
C ALA A 287 -3.22 -5.39 -17.28
N VAL A 288 -2.81 -6.61 -17.57
CA VAL A 288 -3.68 -7.66 -18.16
C VAL A 288 -4.83 -8.03 -17.21
N VAL A 289 -4.55 -8.12 -15.90
CA VAL A 289 -5.59 -8.39 -14.89
C VAL A 289 -6.61 -7.26 -14.81
N THR A 290 -6.19 -6.00 -14.92
CA THR A 290 -7.00 -4.82 -14.61
C THR A 290 -7.75 -4.26 -15.83
N LEU A 291 -7.12 -4.19 -17.01
CA LEU A 291 -7.66 -3.52 -18.20
C LEU A 291 -9.01 -4.04 -18.72
N ARG A 292 -9.35 -5.30 -18.48
CA ARG A 292 -10.66 -5.86 -18.91
C ARG A 292 -11.80 -5.69 -17.91
N TYR A 293 -11.53 -5.21 -16.72
CA TYR A 293 -12.59 -4.88 -15.77
C TYR A 293 -13.39 -3.65 -16.27
N ASP A 294 -12.72 -2.64 -16.80
CA ASP A 294 -13.34 -1.41 -17.29
C ASP A 294 -14.15 -1.59 -18.58
N LEU A 295 -13.70 -2.42 -19.51
CA LEU A 295 -14.39 -2.62 -20.81
C LEU A 295 -15.76 -3.32 -20.70
N ARG A 296 -16.05 -3.99 -19.57
CA ARG A 296 -17.37 -4.61 -19.34
C ARG A 296 -18.33 -3.70 -18.57
N MET A 297 -17.83 -2.83 -17.70
CA MET A 297 -18.66 -1.87 -16.96
C MET A 297 -19.17 -0.75 -17.88
N THR A 298 -18.40 -0.37 -18.91
CA THR A 298 -18.82 0.61 -19.93
C THR A 298 -19.79 0.03 -20.97
N ARG A 299 -19.97 -1.31 -21.03
CA ARG A 299 -20.88 -2.00 -21.95
C ARG A 299 -22.18 -2.51 -21.30
N ALA A 300 -22.40 -2.28 -20.02
CA ALA A 300 -23.73 -2.51 -19.45
C ALA A 300 -24.72 -1.52 -20.09
N PRO A 301 -25.78 -1.97 -20.79
CA PRO A 301 -26.70 -1.06 -21.43
C PRO A 301 -27.43 -0.24 -20.37
N SER A 302 -27.40 1.07 -20.54
CA SER A 302 -28.36 2.01 -19.92
C SER A 302 -29.71 1.82 -20.60
N GLY A 303 -30.40 0.71 -20.32
CA GLY A 303 -31.60 0.37 -21.00
C GLY A 303 -32.42 -0.62 -20.22
N ALA A 304 -33.24 -0.12 -19.31
CA ALA A 304 -34.53 -0.61 -18.91
C ALA A 304 -35.17 0.47 -18.03
N GLY A 305 -35.61 1.52 -18.66
CA GLY A 305 -36.64 2.40 -18.17
C GLY A 305 -37.75 2.33 -19.24
N ASP A 306 -38.77 1.57 -18.97
CA ASP A 306 -40.16 1.75 -19.42
C ASP A 306 -41.05 1.31 -18.27
#